data_8e2a9ed43a6edf7667ee2b0f59529a45
#
_entry.id   8e2a9ed43a6edf7667ee2b0f59529a45
#
_cell.length_a   1.000
_cell.length_b   1.000
_cell.length_c   1.000
_cell.angle_alpha   90.00
_cell.angle_beta   90.00
_cell.angle_gamma   90.00
#
_symmetry.space_group_name_H-M   'P 1'
#
loop_
_entity.id
_entity.type
_entity.pdbx_description
1 polymer ?
#
loop_
_entity_poly.entity_id
_entity_poly.type
_entity_poly.pdbx_seq_one_letter_code
_entity_poly.pdbx_strand_id
1 'polypeptide(L)'
;MITAYKTIQNQLEKVSWDPSLKGVWLKLVNPTPEEILQLATTAQIPEYFFRFAVDEDDCPRIILGKKCILAIIHVPISHGDYRYGTSPLSIILTPDLTITISDESIQVIPDSTEGSRVSLDTTKRTQFFFQILYHADTVFLQSIRYM
;
A
#
# COMPACT_ATOMS: atom_id res chain seq x y z
N MET A 1 -11.71 4.76 -3.02
CA MET A 1 -11.02 5.99 -3.50
C MET A 1 -9.60 5.64 -3.94
N ILE A 2 -9.25 6.00 -5.15
CA ILE A 2 -7.93 5.74 -5.74
C ILE A 2 -7.17 7.06 -5.88
N THR A 3 -5.95 7.10 -5.37
CA THR A 3 -5.06 8.26 -5.52
C THR A 3 -3.72 7.78 -6.07
N ALA A 4 -3.19 8.48 -7.07
CA ALA A 4 -1.90 8.16 -7.68
C ALA A 4 -0.82 9.15 -7.23
N TYR A 5 0.34 8.61 -6.91
CA TYR A 5 1.53 9.38 -6.52
C TYR A 5 2.73 8.94 -7.35
N LYS A 6 3.60 9.88 -7.64
CA LYS A 6 4.88 9.62 -8.28
C LYS A 6 5.95 10.53 -7.68
N THR A 7 7.13 9.98 -7.46
CA THR A 7 8.28 10.78 -7.06
C THR A 7 8.86 11.52 -8.28
N ILE A 8 8.82 12.84 -8.22
CA ILE A 8 9.35 13.74 -9.25
C ILE A 8 10.34 14.69 -8.56
N GLN A 9 11.58 14.74 -9.04
CA GLN A 9 12.65 15.57 -8.46
C GLN A 9 12.80 15.40 -6.94
N ASN A 10 12.82 14.14 -6.50
CA ASN A 10 12.94 13.74 -5.09
C ASN A 10 11.75 14.14 -4.19
N GLN A 11 10.62 14.52 -4.77
CA GLN A 11 9.39 14.83 -4.05
C GLN A 11 8.26 13.92 -4.50
N LEU A 12 7.46 13.46 -3.53
CA LEU A 12 6.26 12.68 -3.80
C LEU A 12 5.13 13.61 -4.20
N GLU A 13 4.68 13.51 -5.45
CA GLU A 13 3.63 14.35 -6.01
C GLU A 13 2.41 13.52 -6.39
N LYS A 14 1.23 14.11 -6.19
CA LYS A 14 -0.03 13.55 -6.67
C LYS A 14 -0.14 13.75 -8.16
N VAL A 15 -0.43 12.68 -8.89
CA VAL A 15 -0.50 12.68 -10.35
C VAL A 15 -1.82 12.08 -10.84
N SER A 16 -2.19 12.38 -12.09
CA SER A 16 -3.24 11.60 -12.78
C SER A 16 -2.62 10.34 -13.34
N TRP A 17 -3.14 9.18 -12.92
CA TRP A 17 -2.61 7.92 -13.39
C TRP A 17 -3.05 7.59 -14.82
N ASP A 18 -2.09 7.14 -15.60
CA ASP A 18 -2.25 6.62 -16.94
C ASP A 18 -1.40 5.34 -17.04
N PRO A 19 -1.87 4.26 -17.72
CA PRO A 19 -1.13 3.00 -17.82
C PRO A 19 0.27 3.12 -18.44
N SER A 20 0.53 4.19 -19.19
CA SER A 20 1.85 4.47 -19.76
C SER A 20 2.87 5.00 -18.74
N LEU A 21 2.40 5.51 -17.59
CA LEU A 21 3.27 6.02 -16.53
C LEU A 21 3.92 4.87 -15.75
N LYS A 22 5.23 5.00 -15.56
CA LYS A 22 6.03 4.05 -14.79
C LYS A 22 6.46 4.64 -13.46
N GLY A 23 6.70 3.79 -12.49
CA GLY A 23 7.16 4.21 -11.17
C GLY A 23 6.09 4.96 -10.38
N VAL A 24 4.84 4.58 -10.53
CA VAL A 24 3.69 5.17 -9.86
C VAL A 24 3.28 4.32 -8.67
N TRP A 25 2.88 4.97 -7.60
CA TRP A 25 2.20 4.36 -6.47
C TRP A 25 0.71 4.69 -6.53
N LEU A 26 -0.13 3.65 -6.62
CA LEU A 26 -1.59 3.77 -6.52
C LEU A 26 -2.01 3.42 -5.09
N LYS A 27 -2.56 4.38 -4.40
CA LYS A 27 -3.11 4.20 -3.05
C LYS A 27 -4.62 4.02 -3.14
N LEU A 28 -5.10 2.84 -2.76
CA LEU A 28 -6.52 2.50 -2.70
C LEU A 28 -6.96 2.46 -1.24
N VAL A 29 -7.96 3.27 -0.91
CA VAL A 29 -8.58 3.30 0.42
C VAL A 29 -10.05 2.93 0.25
N ASN A 30 -10.48 1.84 0.88
CA ASN A 30 -11.83 1.30 0.76
C ASN A 30 -12.34 1.28 -0.70
N PRO A 31 -11.61 0.63 -1.62
CA PRO A 31 -12.00 0.67 -3.03
C PRO A 31 -13.33 -0.04 -3.27
N THR A 32 -14.13 0.48 -4.18
CA THR A 32 -15.37 -0.17 -4.60
C THR A 32 -15.07 -1.33 -5.56
N PRO A 33 -15.99 -2.32 -5.70
CA PRO A 33 -15.82 -3.39 -6.68
C PRO A 33 -15.63 -2.88 -8.11
N GLU A 34 -16.29 -1.78 -8.47
CA GLU A 34 -16.17 -1.16 -9.79
C GLU A 34 -14.78 -0.54 -9.99
N GLU A 35 -14.25 0.14 -8.99
CA GLU A 35 -12.88 0.67 -9.01
C GLU A 35 -11.84 -0.45 -9.18
N ILE A 36 -12.03 -1.55 -8.47
CA ILE A 36 -11.15 -2.72 -8.56
C ILE A 36 -11.20 -3.33 -9.96
N LEU A 37 -12.38 -3.55 -10.51
CA LEU A 37 -12.55 -4.13 -11.84
C LEU A 37 -11.92 -3.26 -12.93
N GLN A 38 -12.15 -1.95 -12.85
CA GLN A 38 -11.56 -0.99 -13.78
C GLN A 38 -10.03 -0.99 -13.70
N LEU A 39 -9.49 -0.99 -12.48
CA LEU A 39 -8.05 -1.02 -12.26
C LEU A 39 -7.42 -2.33 -12.74
N ALA A 40 -8.02 -3.47 -12.42
CA ALA A 40 -7.56 -4.79 -12.86
C ALA A 40 -7.46 -4.86 -14.38
N THR A 41 -8.47 -4.38 -15.08
CA THR A 41 -8.51 -4.34 -16.54
C THR A 41 -7.45 -3.40 -17.09
N THR A 42 -7.36 -2.19 -16.58
CA THR A 42 -6.45 -1.15 -17.09
C THR A 42 -4.98 -1.48 -16.81
N ALA A 43 -4.67 -1.99 -15.61
CA ALA A 43 -3.32 -2.39 -15.23
C ALA A 43 -2.93 -3.79 -15.71
N GLN A 44 -3.85 -4.53 -16.32
CA GLN A 44 -3.66 -5.91 -16.78
C GLN A 44 -3.19 -6.84 -15.64
N ILE A 45 -3.77 -6.66 -14.45
CA ILE A 45 -3.53 -7.50 -13.27
C ILE A 45 -4.73 -8.45 -13.12
N PRO A 46 -4.50 -9.77 -12.94
CA PRO A 46 -5.62 -10.69 -12.73
C PRO A 46 -6.50 -10.28 -11.56
N GLU A 47 -7.80 -10.28 -11.76
CA GLU A 47 -8.78 -9.83 -10.74
C GLU A 47 -8.68 -10.60 -9.42
N TYR A 48 -8.26 -11.87 -9.46
CA TYR A 48 -8.14 -12.67 -8.25
C TYR A 48 -7.09 -12.13 -7.26
N PHE A 49 -6.06 -11.40 -7.73
CA PHE A 49 -5.11 -10.71 -6.85
C PHE A 49 -5.81 -9.66 -5.99
N PHE A 50 -6.70 -8.89 -6.60
CA PHE A 50 -7.48 -7.90 -5.87
C PHE A 50 -8.48 -8.54 -4.92
N ARG A 51 -9.04 -9.68 -5.29
CA ARG A 51 -9.97 -10.44 -4.45
C ARG A 51 -9.31 -10.88 -3.16
N PHE A 52 -8.08 -11.42 -3.24
CA PHE A 52 -7.28 -11.72 -2.05
C PHE A 52 -6.87 -10.47 -1.29
N ALA A 53 -6.55 -9.39 -1.99
CA ALA A 53 -6.08 -8.15 -1.38
C ALA A 53 -7.15 -7.44 -0.53
N VAL A 54 -8.43 -7.63 -0.83
CA VAL A 54 -9.54 -7.00 -0.09
C VAL A 54 -10.20 -7.94 0.93
N ASP A 55 -9.76 -9.18 1.02
CA ASP A 55 -10.29 -10.15 1.97
C ASP A 55 -9.76 -9.84 3.38
N GLU A 56 -10.63 -9.32 4.23
CA GLU A 56 -10.29 -8.93 5.61
C GLU A 56 -9.96 -10.13 6.51
N ASP A 57 -10.46 -11.31 6.14
CA ASP A 57 -10.24 -12.55 6.89
C ASP A 57 -8.99 -13.30 6.45
N ASP A 58 -8.27 -12.78 5.46
CA ASP A 58 -7.10 -13.45 4.91
C ASP A 58 -5.88 -13.34 5.83
N CYS A 59 -5.10 -14.41 5.87
CA CYS A 59 -3.86 -14.46 6.66
C CYS A 59 -2.74 -13.67 5.97
N PRO A 60 -1.81 -13.07 6.76
CA PRO A 60 -0.59 -12.50 6.18
C PRO A 60 0.15 -13.53 5.33
N ARG A 61 0.40 -13.20 4.07
CA ARG A 61 1.05 -14.10 3.11
C ARG A 61 1.59 -13.36 1.89
N ILE A 62 2.37 -14.07 1.10
CA ILE A 62 2.84 -13.61 -0.21
C ILE A 62 2.30 -14.54 -1.27
N ILE A 63 1.71 -13.97 -2.31
CA ILE A 63 1.21 -14.69 -3.49
C ILE A 63 2.02 -14.24 -4.69
N LEU A 64 2.63 -15.20 -5.38
CA LEU A 64 3.44 -14.95 -6.56
C LEU A 64 2.62 -15.19 -7.82
N GLY A 65 2.63 -14.20 -8.73
CA GLY A 65 2.09 -14.31 -10.08
C GLY A 65 3.18 -14.20 -11.13
N LYS A 66 2.81 -14.28 -12.40
CA LYS A 66 3.78 -14.21 -13.50
C LYS A 66 4.45 -12.83 -13.62
N LYS A 67 3.70 -11.76 -13.39
CA LYS A 67 4.17 -10.38 -13.52
C LYS A 67 3.85 -9.51 -12.32
N CYS A 68 3.29 -10.09 -11.27
CA CYS A 68 2.91 -9.36 -10.08
C CYS A 68 3.10 -10.21 -8.83
N ILE A 69 3.32 -9.52 -7.72
CA ILE A 69 3.48 -10.10 -6.39
C ILE A 69 2.48 -9.40 -5.49
N LEU A 70 1.70 -10.17 -4.74
CA LEU A 70 0.84 -9.65 -3.69
C LEU A 70 1.44 -10.01 -2.33
N ALA A 71 1.68 -9.00 -1.51
CA ALA A 71 2.04 -9.17 -0.10
C ALA A 71 0.91 -8.65 0.77
N ILE A 72 0.42 -9.46 1.68
CA ILE A 72 -0.59 -9.09 2.67
C ILE A 72 0.07 -9.08 4.04
N ILE A 73 0.04 -7.93 4.71
CA ILE A 73 0.50 -7.77 6.08
C ILE A 73 -0.63 -7.21 6.94
N HIS A 74 -0.58 -7.45 8.23
CA HIS A 74 -1.51 -6.84 9.18
C HIS A 74 -0.79 -5.74 9.95
N VAL A 75 -1.41 -4.56 10.01
CA VAL A 75 -0.85 -3.40 10.69
C VAL A 75 -1.70 -3.12 11.94
N PRO A 76 -1.08 -2.85 13.11
CA PRO A 76 -1.84 -2.51 14.30
C PRO A 76 -2.56 -1.19 14.13
N ILE A 77 -3.80 -1.16 14.58
CA ILE A 77 -4.64 0.02 14.60
C ILE A 77 -5.13 0.26 16.04
N SER A 78 -5.27 1.51 16.41
CA SER A 78 -5.81 1.91 17.71
C SER A 78 -7.27 2.34 17.53
N HIS A 79 -8.15 1.72 18.29
CA HIS A 79 -9.57 2.10 18.33
C HIS A 79 -9.91 3.06 19.49
N GLY A 80 -8.90 3.75 20.03
CA GLY A 80 -9.05 4.54 21.26
C GLY A 80 -9.10 3.67 22.52
N ASP A 81 -9.09 4.31 23.69
CA ASP A 81 -9.27 3.67 25.01
C ASP A 81 -8.59 2.28 25.19
N TYR A 82 -7.31 2.18 24.84
CA TYR A 82 -6.50 0.96 25.02
C TYR A 82 -6.96 -0.29 24.24
N ARG A 83 -7.81 -0.12 23.24
CA ARG A 83 -8.19 -1.20 22.34
C ARG A 83 -7.32 -1.18 21.11
N TYR A 84 -6.56 -2.26 20.93
CA TYR A 84 -5.73 -2.48 19.75
C TYR A 84 -6.33 -3.60 18.92
N GLY A 85 -6.34 -3.39 17.62
CA GLY A 85 -6.68 -4.39 16.63
C GLY A 85 -5.61 -4.42 15.55
N THR A 86 -5.86 -5.19 14.52
CA THR A 86 -5.04 -5.17 13.31
C THR A 86 -5.94 -5.01 12.10
N SER A 87 -5.45 -4.35 11.07
CA SER A 87 -6.12 -4.24 9.78
C SER A 87 -5.17 -4.66 8.66
N PRO A 88 -5.67 -5.32 7.61
CA PRO A 88 -4.82 -5.75 6.52
C PRO A 88 -4.35 -4.57 5.67
N LEU A 89 -3.07 -4.59 5.32
CA LEU A 89 -2.48 -3.77 4.28
C LEU A 89 -2.00 -4.70 3.17
N SER A 90 -2.57 -4.57 2.00
CA SER A 90 -2.20 -5.36 0.84
C SER A 90 -1.35 -4.53 -0.11
N ILE A 91 -0.25 -5.12 -0.58
CA ILE A 91 0.69 -4.46 -1.48
C ILE A 91 0.85 -5.32 -2.72
N ILE A 92 0.49 -4.78 -3.87
CA ILE A 92 0.69 -5.43 -5.17
C ILE A 92 1.84 -4.74 -5.88
N LEU A 93 2.84 -5.52 -6.26
CA LEU A 93 3.99 -5.06 -7.04
C LEU A 93 3.90 -5.59 -8.46
N THR A 94 3.99 -4.69 -9.43
CA THR A 94 4.21 -5.02 -10.84
C THR A 94 5.52 -4.38 -11.30
N PRO A 95 6.02 -4.64 -12.51
CA PRO A 95 7.23 -3.97 -12.99
C PRO A 95 7.17 -2.44 -12.95
N ASP A 96 5.99 -1.86 -13.15
CA ASP A 96 5.82 -0.42 -13.31
C ASP A 96 4.97 0.24 -12.22
N LEU A 97 4.31 -0.54 -11.36
CA LEU A 97 3.37 -0.04 -10.36
C LEU A 97 3.62 -0.66 -8.98
N THR A 98 3.39 0.16 -7.97
CA THR A 98 3.14 -0.30 -6.60
C THR A 98 1.70 0.07 -6.25
N ILE A 99 0.89 -0.89 -5.83
CA ILE A 99 -0.51 -0.66 -5.44
C ILE A 99 -0.65 -1.04 -3.98
N THR A 100 -1.18 -0.14 -3.17
CA THR A 100 -1.52 -0.43 -1.77
C THR A 100 -3.03 -0.36 -1.58
N ILE A 101 -3.57 -1.33 -0.85
CA ILE A 101 -5.00 -1.42 -0.56
C ILE A 101 -5.15 -1.53 0.95
N SER A 102 -5.90 -0.62 1.53
CA SER A 102 -6.16 -0.56 2.97
C SER A 102 -7.50 0.08 3.26
N ASP A 103 -7.93 0.02 4.50
CA ASP A 103 -8.98 0.89 5.02
C ASP A 103 -8.41 2.26 5.43
N GLU A 104 -9.28 3.15 5.90
CA GLU A 104 -8.89 4.53 6.30
C GLU A 104 -8.05 4.58 7.58
N SER A 105 -8.00 3.50 8.37
CA SER A 105 -7.28 3.45 9.64
C SER A 105 -5.77 3.31 9.48
N ILE A 106 -5.30 2.91 8.30
CA ILE A 106 -3.89 2.64 8.04
C ILE A 106 -3.21 3.82 7.35
N GLN A 107 -2.15 4.32 7.98
CA GLN A 107 -1.21 5.23 7.37
C GLN A 107 -0.10 4.41 6.69
N VAL A 108 -0.12 4.36 5.36
CA VAL A 108 0.79 3.51 4.57
C VAL A 108 2.24 4.00 4.62
N ILE A 109 2.43 5.32 4.65
CA ILE A 109 3.74 5.99 4.77
C ILE A 109 3.67 7.06 5.86
N PRO A 110 4.81 7.42 6.50
CA PRO A 110 4.83 8.47 7.50
C PRO A 110 4.46 9.83 6.91
N ASP A 111 3.88 10.69 7.72
CA ASP A 111 3.64 12.07 7.33
C ASP A 111 4.96 12.80 7.05
N SER A 112 4.96 13.61 6.00
CA SER A 112 6.14 14.39 5.58
C SER A 112 6.59 15.43 6.63
N THR A 113 5.76 15.71 7.62
CA THR A 113 6.04 16.66 8.70
C THR A 113 6.94 16.12 9.81
N GLU A 114 7.14 14.80 9.89
CA GLU A 114 7.91 14.18 10.98
C GLU A 114 9.42 14.02 10.65
N GLY A 115 10.01 14.92 9.91
CA GLY A 115 11.47 15.01 9.76
C GLY A 115 12.15 13.73 9.26
N SER A 116 11.45 12.93 8.48
CA SER A 116 12.00 11.73 7.85
C SER A 116 13.13 12.12 6.91
N ARG A 117 14.36 11.77 7.28
CA ARG A 117 15.56 11.99 6.45
C ARG A 117 15.60 11.09 5.22
N VAL A 118 14.65 10.18 5.07
CA VAL A 118 14.60 9.22 3.98
C VAL A 118 13.56 9.67 2.98
N SER A 119 14.02 10.07 1.80
CA SER A 119 13.10 10.42 0.71
C SER A 119 12.44 9.15 0.18
N LEU A 120 11.10 9.17 0.05
CA LEU A 120 10.34 8.11 -0.57
C LEU A 120 10.49 8.20 -2.10
N ASP A 121 10.91 7.11 -2.72
CA ASP A 121 11.09 7.07 -4.17
C ASP A 121 10.24 5.95 -4.79
N THR A 122 9.09 6.32 -5.33
CA THR A 122 8.15 5.39 -5.98
C THR A 122 8.72 4.78 -7.27
N THR A 123 9.74 5.40 -7.85
CA THR A 123 10.41 4.87 -9.06
C THR A 123 11.33 3.71 -8.74
N LYS A 124 11.79 3.59 -7.50
CA LYS A 124 12.57 2.48 -6.97
C LYS A 124 11.65 1.50 -6.25
N ARG A 125 10.94 0.69 -7.01
CA ARG A 125 9.88 -0.19 -6.53
C ARG A 125 10.25 -1.03 -5.31
N THR A 126 11.36 -1.74 -5.36
CA THR A 126 11.79 -2.62 -4.27
C THR A 126 12.13 -1.82 -3.02
N GLN A 127 12.84 -0.71 -3.16
CA GLN A 127 13.15 0.18 -2.05
C GLN A 127 11.88 0.77 -1.44
N PHE A 128 10.94 1.21 -2.26
CA PHE A 128 9.66 1.75 -1.80
C PHE A 128 8.84 0.70 -1.04
N PHE A 129 8.80 -0.53 -1.54
CA PHE A 129 8.18 -1.65 -0.85
C PHE A 129 8.76 -1.87 0.56
N PHE A 130 10.08 -1.90 0.68
CA PHE A 130 10.73 -2.03 1.99
C PHE A 130 10.50 -0.82 2.88
N GLN A 131 10.38 0.38 2.34
CA GLN A 131 10.02 1.57 3.11
C GLN A 131 8.61 1.46 3.70
N ILE A 132 7.65 0.93 2.96
CA ILE A 132 6.30 0.63 3.48
C ILE A 132 6.37 -0.39 4.62
N LEU A 133 7.10 -1.49 4.44
CA LEU A 133 7.28 -2.51 5.47
C LEU A 133 7.95 -1.95 6.72
N TYR A 134 8.99 -1.13 6.55
CA TYR A 134 9.69 -0.50 7.65
C TYR A 134 8.77 0.43 8.45
N HIS A 135 7.93 1.20 7.78
CA HIS A 135 6.94 2.05 8.46
C HIS A 135 5.94 1.21 9.24
N ALA A 136 5.41 0.14 8.66
CA ALA A 136 4.51 -0.79 9.34
C ALA A 136 5.16 -1.39 10.59
N ASP A 137 6.41 -1.83 10.49
CA ASP A 137 7.18 -2.37 11.61
C ASP A 137 7.38 -1.32 12.73
N THR A 138 7.65 -0.08 12.36
CA THR A 138 7.75 1.04 13.31
C THR A 138 6.44 1.25 14.07
N VAL A 139 5.30 1.18 13.39
CA VAL A 139 3.97 1.27 14.02
C VAL A 139 3.74 0.10 14.98
N PHE A 140 4.15 -1.11 14.62
CA PHE A 140 4.13 -2.27 15.52
C PHE A 140 4.93 -2.04 16.80
N LEU A 141 6.17 -1.61 16.66
CA LEU A 141 7.05 -1.37 17.81
C LEU A 141 6.49 -0.28 18.73
N GLN A 142 5.93 0.77 18.19
CA GLN A 142 5.27 1.81 18.97
C GLN A 142 4.06 1.25 19.71
N SER A 143 3.23 0.47 19.05
CA SER A 143 2.04 -0.14 19.66
C SER A 143 2.40 -1.07 20.83
N ILE A 144 3.45 -1.87 20.71
CA ILE A 144 3.94 -2.75 21.78
C ILE A 144 4.40 -1.94 22.99
N ARG A 145 5.03 -0.80 22.79
CA ARG A 145 5.50 0.05 23.90
C ARG A 145 4.37 0.67 24.71
N TYR A 146 3.19 0.85 24.11
CA TYR A 146 2.02 1.43 24.78
C TYR A 146 1.03 0.38 25.31
N MET A 147 1.30 -0.88 25.06
CA MET A 147 0.60 -1.97 25.72
C MET A 147 1.22 -2.27 27.09
#